data_554ed2337fe9f05389635414fc5da220
#
_entry.id   554ed2337fe9f05389635414fc5da220
#
_cell.length_a   1.000
_cell.length_b   1.000
_cell.length_c   1.000
_cell.angle_alpha   90.00
_cell.angle_beta   90.00
_cell.angle_gamma   90.00
#
_symmetry.space_group_name_H-M   'P 1'
#
loop_
_entity.id
_entity.type
_entity.pdbx_description
1 polymer ?
#
loop_
_entity_poly.entity_id
_entity_poly.type
_entity_poly.pdbx_seq_one_letter_code
_entity_poly.pdbx_strand_id
1 'polypeptide(L)'
;MDFVPYHSGSAGPVQEPEPAFVNQAIAFTSFLAAPVDKFYVKFRTQRYRPNHLVTIRNNVDGWSQDIYGAYYNGEWVFFLEKSKYRHGLKMKFVLDGQVWMEGDDISLQPVGEHIFNEQNVSFASEPPRYLHGYDNLRTDDSKLQQDAIPSNTDETIEYDVVVVGSGMAGGILADALSDLGQRVLVLEAGSLLYPTHITNLPGDWSRLPSHHQVGHFTNEPGSDFLFGVQMNFAGRSLFWSGLIPRMHDWELRFWPESLRSYLTSADGYNRAEKLMRKQKTLGRFQNRMVSSLQTAFSDYHVEDLPRSRHQPNLDNQGSLENVIEASTGTFSTASLLLDSLSFHGPVGRDNLTINLNHLVTHIETDGNKAIAVVCQDLVGNQQRRYRGKQIVLAAGSLETPRIAMRSQLFDPHQKIGVGLTDHPAFFSNTYELDPSSPFAGFENHAKVIMYHKQASSTDHPYNVELLINPKYWDVAHADDDVWKQEVGSDQRTLVRLQFVFASPLDDRNRVFHRGEGQKLGVMVNRNLTGSNLFNEVRDLRNRVLDFLQARHDPNDGMHFGNEGTVHHAGGSMRMSDNHTGVVDEKLRMEAYDNLYVCDVSVFPIIPAANPSLTLAALALRLADHLTQLP
;
A
#
# COMPACT_ATOMS: atom_id res chain seq x y z
N MET A 1 -6.29 0.74 -5.47
CA MET A 1 -6.39 -0.62 -4.99
C MET A 1 -7.74 -0.79 -4.38
N ASP A 2 -8.53 -1.53 -5.03
CA ASP A 2 -9.80 -1.88 -4.49
C ASP A 2 -9.73 -3.29 -3.92
N PHE A 3 -8.89 -3.45 -2.89
CA PHE A 3 -8.99 -4.60 -2.01
C PHE A 3 -10.04 -4.40 -0.91
N VAL A 4 -10.92 -3.42 -1.09
CA VAL A 4 -12.14 -3.29 -0.32
C VAL A 4 -13.24 -3.87 -1.18
N PRO A 5 -13.75 -5.08 -0.90
CA PRO A 5 -14.93 -5.58 -1.58
C PRO A 5 -16.11 -4.71 -1.15
N TYR A 6 -16.59 -3.89 -2.07
CA TYR A 6 -17.82 -3.15 -1.89
C TYR A 6 -19.00 -4.07 -2.14
N HIS A 7 -19.75 -4.38 -1.11
CA HIS A 7 -21.07 -4.94 -1.26
C HIS A 7 -22.09 -3.80 -1.35
N SER A 8 -22.76 -3.71 -2.49
CA SER A 8 -23.96 -2.91 -2.68
C SER A 8 -25.14 -3.58 -1.97
N GLY A 9 -25.26 -3.38 -0.67
CA GLY A 9 -26.48 -3.69 0.07
C GLY A 9 -27.15 -2.40 0.46
N SER A 10 -28.45 -2.27 0.20
CA SER A 10 -29.26 -1.13 0.60
C SER A 10 -29.14 -0.90 2.10
N ALA A 11 -28.46 0.16 2.49
CA ALA A 11 -28.27 0.52 3.88
C ALA A 11 -29.51 1.22 4.41
N GLY A 12 -30.20 0.60 5.35
CA GLY A 12 -31.00 1.33 6.33
C GLY A 12 -30.08 2.20 7.21
N PRO A 13 -30.64 3.14 8.00
CA PRO A 13 -29.81 4.07 8.79
C PRO A 13 -28.94 3.29 9.77
N VAL A 14 -27.65 3.33 9.55
CA VAL A 14 -26.65 2.67 10.39
C VAL A 14 -26.41 3.58 11.61
N GLN A 15 -26.63 3.02 12.80
CA GLN A 15 -26.07 3.62 14.02
C GLN A 15 -24.54 3.67 13.87
N GLU A 16 -23.95 4.80 14.13
CA GLU A 16 -22.49 4.98 14.09
C GLU A 16 -21.82 3.99 15.05
N PRO A 17 -20.89 3.16 14.57
CA PRO A 17 -20.14 2.27 15.44
C PRO A 17 -19.11 3.07 16.24
N GLU A 18 -18.81 2.59 17.45
CA GLU A 18 -17.80 3.22 18.31
C GLU A 18 -16.43 3.35 17.64
N PRO A 19 -15.65 4.40 17.93
CA PRO A 19 -14.42 4.77 17.22
C PRO A 19 -13.33 3.69 17.12
N ALA A 20 -13.35 2.70 18.02
CA ALA A 20 -12.40 1.58 18.00
C ALA A 20 -12.62 0.62 16.82
N PHE A 21 -13.82 0.59 16.25
CA PHE A 21 -14.18 -0.28 15.13
C PHE A 21 -13.85 0.32 13.77
N VAL A 22 -13.78 1.62 13.67
CA VAL A 22 -13.62 2.33 12.40
C VAL A 22 -12.26 2.04 11.75
N ASN A 23 -11.22 1.85 12.54
CA ASN A 23 -9.88 1.54 12.00
C ASN A 23 -9.73 0.10 11.46
N GLN A 24 -10.63 -0.79 11.83
CA GLN A 24 -10.74 -2.12 11.22
C GLN A 24 -11.57 -2.09 9.94
N ALA A 25 -12.38 -1.08 9.83
CA ALA A 25 -13.55 -1.13 8.98
C ALA A 25 -13.21 -1.30 7.51
N ILE A 26 -12.07 -0.91 7.01
CA ILE A 26 -11.82 -1.06 5.58
C ILE A 26 -11.32 -2.45 5.21
N ALA A 27 -10.58 -3.10 6.08
CA ALA A 27 -10.33 -4.53 5.91
C ALA A 27 -11.53 -5.38 6.37
N PHE A 28 -12.38 -4.83 7.24
CA PHE A 28 -13.40 -5.57 7.98
C PHE A 28 -14.85 -5.09 7.79
N THR A 29 -15.13 -3.89 7.29
CA THR A 29 -16.53 -3.46 7.09
C THR A 29 -17.23 -4.23 6.00
N SER A 30 -16.53 -4.70 5.00
CA SER A 30 -17.10 -5.70 4.10
C SER A 30 -17.41 -7.02 4.81
N PHE A 31 -16.74 -7.31 5.92
CA PHE A 31 -17.01 -8.48 6.76
C PHE A 31 -18.04 -8.20 7.87
N LEU A 32 -18.12 -6.99 8.39
CA LEU A 32 -19.07 -6.63 9.46
C LEU A 32 -20.44 -6.20 8.95
N ALA A 33 -20.52 -5.72 7.73
CA ALA A 33 -21.79 -5.58 7.01
C ALA A 33 -22.27 -6.90 6.39
N ALA A 34 -21.46 -7.94 6.45
CA ALA A 34 -21.90 -9.28 6.07
C ALA A 34 -22.74 -9.89 7.19
N PRO A 35 -23.88 -10.44 6.84
CA PRO A 35 -24.97 -10.64 7.75
C PRO A 35 -24.71 -11.81 8.69
N VAL A 36 -25.52 -11.83 9.70
CA VAL A 36 -26.18 -12.91 10.43
C VAL A 36 -25.58 -14.33 10.35
N ASP A 37 -24.78 -14.68 9.31
CA ASP A 37 -24.26 -16.03 9.07
C ASP A 37 -22.78 -16.27 9.44
N LYS A 38 -22.13 -15.32 10.12
CA LYS A 38 -20.75 -15.52 10.61
C LYS A 38 -20.65 -15.49 12.12
N PHE A 39 -19.66 -16.21 12.66
CA PHE A 39 -19.23 -16.11 14.03
C PHE A 39 -17.72 -15.90 14.08
N TYR A 40 -17.19 -15.47 15.21
CA TYR A 40 -15.84 -14.98 15.33
C TYR A 40 -15.05 -15.83 16.32
N VAL A 41 -13.80 -16.12 15.97
CA VAL A 41 -12.81 -16.65 16.90
C VAL A 41 -11.69 -15.62 17.00
N LYS A 42 -11.33 -15.25 18.22
CA LYS A 42 -10.30 -14.25 18.48
C LYS A 42 -9.22 -14.87 19.38
N PHE A 43 -7.97 -14.64 19.02
CA PHE A 43 -6.82 -15.00 19.85
C PHE A 43 -6.03 -13.76 20.20
N ARG A 44 -6.14 -13.32 21.46
CA ARG A 44 -5.42 -12.16 22.01
C ARG A 44 -4.02 -12.55 22.38
N THR A 45 -3.05 -11.95 21.69
CA THR A 45 -1.63 -12.24 21.89
C THR A 45 -0.74 -11.07 21.48
N GLN A 46 0.23 -10.77 22.33
CA GLN A 46 1.32 -9.86 21.99
C GLN A 46 2.58 -10.63 21.56
N ARG A 47 2.69 -11.90 21.92
CA ARG A 47 3.82 -12.76 21.60
C ARG A 47 3.78 -13.21 20.16
N TYR A 48 2.62 -13.66 19.68
CA TYR A 48 2.44 -14.21 18.33
C TYR A 48 1.84 -13.14 17.40
N ARG A 49 2.59 -12.07 17.19
CA ARG A 49 2.24 -10.94 16.30
C ARG A 49 2.46 -11.29 14.83
N PRO A 50 2.25 -10.37 13.85
CA PRO A 50 2.41 -10.62 12.41
C PRO A 50 3.81 -11.01 11.90
N ASN A 51 4.78 -11.19 12.75
CA ASN A 51 6.00 -11.93 12.43
C ASN A 51 5.83 -13.45 12.62
N HIS A 52 4.65 -13.87 13.09
CA HIS A 52 4.14 -15.22 13.09
C HIS A 52 2.83 -15.27 12.29
N LEU A 53 2.42 -16.45 11.86
CA LEU A 53 1.09 -16.72 11.34
C LEU A 53 0.36 -17.64 12.31
N VAL A 54 -0.76 -17.17 12.82
CA VAL A 54 -1.70 -18.04 13.52
C VAL A 54 -2.83 -18.40 12.57
N THR A 55 -3.05 -19.70 12.39
CA THR A 55 -4.17 -20.25 11.62
C THR A 55 -5.06 -21.10 12.50
N ILE A 56 -6.23 -21.46 12.01
CA ILE A 56 -7.11 -22.47 12.61
C ILE A 56 -7.19 -23.66 11.68
N ARG A 57 -6.99 -24.86 12.21
CA ARG A 57 -7.40 -26.12 11.55
C ARG A 57 -8.56 -26.74 12.31
N ASN A 58 -9.39 -27.51 11.60
CA ASN A 58 -10.64 -27.98 12.17
C ASN A 58 -11.06 -29.36 11.64
N ASN A 59 -11.99 -29.99 12.36
CA ASN A 59 -12.49 -31.31 12.07
C ASN A 59 -13.38 -31.42 10.83
N VAL A 60 -13.99 -30.30 10.40
CA VAL A 60 -14.97 -30.31 9.29
C VAL A 60 -14.31 -30.57 7.94
N ASP A 61 -13.06 -30.09 7.79
CA ASP A 61 -12.23 -30.36 6.61
C ASP A 61 -11.17 -31.44 6.84
N GLY A 62 -11.30 -32.21 7.91
CA GLY A 62 -10.35 -33.27 8.27
C GLY A 62 -8.99 -32.74 8.67
N TRP A 63 -8.91 -31.54 9.23
CA TRP A 63 -7.67 -30.89 9.70
C TRP A 63 -6.66 -30.56 8.59
N SER A 64 -7.14 -30.52 7.35
CA SER A 64 -6.28 -30.42 6.16
C SER A 64 -6.06 -28.99 5.66
N GLN A 65 -6.93 -28.05 6.02
CA GLN A 65 -6.88 -26.70 5.51
C GLN A 65 -6.67 -25.67 6.63
N ASP A 66 -5.79 -24.72 6.36
CA ASP A 66 -5.59 -23.58 7.23
C ASP A 66 -6.67 -22.52 6.99
N ILE A 67 -7.32 -22.10 8.07
CA ILE A 67 -8.16 -20.90 8.08
C ILE A 67 -7.30 -19.76 8.57
N TYR A 68 -7.17 -18.75 7.74
CA TYR A 68 -6.33 -17.59 8.01
C TYR A 68 -7.12 -16.54 8.79
N GLY A 69 -6.48 -15.96 9.80
CA GLY A 69 -6.99 -14.82 10.56
C GLY A 69 -6.35 -13.52 10.13
N ALA A 70 -6.93 -12.42 10.56
CA ALA A 70 -6.33 -11.10 10.47
C ALA A 70 -5.82 -10.68 11.85
N TYR A 71 -4.58 -10.19 11.93
CA TYR A 71 -4.06 -9.64 13.18
C TYR A 71 -4.38 -8.16 13.28
N TYR A 72 -5.03 -7.79 14.37
CA TYR A 72 -5.37 -6.41 14.62
C TYR A 72 -5.39 -6.11 16.12
N ASN A 73 -4.81 -5.00 16.49
CA ASN A 73 -4.86 -4.43 17.83
C ASN A 73 -4.57 -5.44 18.98
N GLY A 74 -3.62 -6.35 18.76
CA GLY A 74 -3.22 -7.33 19.76
C GLY A 74 -3.98 -8.65 19.70
N GLU A 75 -4.79 -8.87 18.67
CA GLU A 75 -5.52 -10.13 18.52
C GLU A 75 -5.56 -10.61 17.05
N TRP A 76 -5.51 -11.92 16.87
CA TRP A 76 -5.87 -12.59 15.62
C TRP A 76 -7.37 -12.78 15.58
N VAL A 77 -8.02 -12.41 14.48
CA VAL A 77 -9.47 -12.51 14.29
C VAL A 77 -9.78 -13.39 13.11
N PHE A 78 -10.58 -14.41 13.33
CA PHE A 78 -11.01 -15.38 12.33
C PHE A 78 -12.52 -15.27 12.13
N PHE A 79 -12.95 -15.26 10.87
CA PHE A 79 -14.34 -15.17 10.47
C PHE A 79 -14.80 -16.52 9.92
N LEU A 80 -15.75 -17.14 10.58
CA LEU A 80 -16.22 -18.48 10.27
C LEU A 80 -17.70 -18.47 9.90
N GLU A 81 -18.07 -19.20 8.84
CA GLU A 81 -19.45 -19.27 8.38
C GLU A 81 -20.28 -20.22 9.25
N LYS A 82 -21.39 -19.75 9.80
CA LYS A 82 -22.29 -20.58 10.63
C LYS A 82 -22.87 -21.76 9.87
N SER A 83 -23.19 -21.58 8.61
CA SER A 83 -23.74 -22.62 7.73
C SER A 83 -22.77 -23.80 7.58
N LYS A 84 -21.46 -23.52 7.41
CA LYS A 84 -20.42 -24.55 7.29
C LYS A 84 -20.23 -25.34 8.59
N TYR A 85 -20.37 -24.68 9.73
CA TYR A 85 -20.09 -25.26 11.06
C TYR A 85 -21.36 -25.52 11.89
N ARG A 86 -22.53 -25.64 11.26
CA ARG A 86 -23.86 -25.77 11.92
C ARG A 86 -23.96 -26.91 12.95
N HIS A 87 -23.11 -27.90 12.88
CA HIS A 87 -23.08 -29.04 13.81
C HIS A 87 -22.00 -28.90 14.89
N GLY A 88 -21.43 -27.71 15.04
CA GLY A 88 -20.30 -27.45 15.92
C GLY A 88 -18.96 -27.58 15.21
N LEU A 89 -17.95 -27.02 15.81
CA LEU A 89 -16.57 -26.97 15.32
C LEU A 89 -15.64 -27.50 16.40
N LYS A 90 -14.80 -28.46 16.06
CA LYS A 90 -13.59 -28.76 16.82
C LYS A 90 -12.40 -28.18 16.11
N MET A 91 -11.62 -27.36 16.79
CA MET A 91 -10.52 -26.65 16.18
C MET A 91 -9.25 -26.65 17.05
N LYS A 92 -8.15 -26.37 16.42
CA LYS A 92 -6.89 -26.00 17.07
C LYS A 92 -6.27 -24.80 16.36
N PHE A 93 -5.59 -23.98 17.15
CA PHE A 93 -4.68 -22.99 16.57
C PHE A 93 -3.41 -23.68 16.10
N VAL A 94 -2.87 -23.23 14.99
CA VAL A 94 -1.60 -23.70 14.44
C VAL A 94 -0.71 -22.48 14.22
N LEU A 95 0.48 -22.54 14.76
CA LEU A 95 1.48 -21.48 14.65
C LEU A 95 2.40 -21.79 13.47
N ASP A 96 2.53 -20.84 12.55
CA ASP A 96 3.40 -20.90 11.37
C ASP A 96 3.23 -22.18 10.52
N GLY A 97 1.99 -22.68 10.46
CA GLY A 97 1.64 -23.86 9.68
C GLY A 97 2.14 -25.20 10.22
N GLN A 98 2.83 -25.22 11.35
CA GLN A 98 3.59 -26.39 11.82
C GLN A 98 3.34 -26.77 13.27
N VAL A 99 3.36 -25.80 14.19
CA VAL A 99 3.23 -26.11 15.61
C VAL A 99 1.78 -25.99 16.02
N TRP A 100 1.21 -27.12 16.38
CA TRP A 100 -0.15 -27.20 16.89
C TRP A 100 -0.19 -26.73 18.34
N MET A 101 -1.28 -26.06 18.70
CA MET A 101 -1.52 -25.71 20.11
C MET A 101 -1.52 -26.99 20.97
N GLU A 102 -1.02 -26.84 22.17
CA GLU A 102 -1.05 -27.92 23.18
C GLU A 102 -2.45 -28.15 23.72
N GLY A 103 -2.64 -29.29 24.38
CA GLY A 103 -3.90 -29.65 25.00
C GLY A 103 -4.94 -30.21 24.03
N ASP A 104 -6.19 -30.25 24.49
CA ASP A 104 -7.31 -30.84 23.74
C ASP A 104 -7.83 -29.95 22.63
N ASP A 105 -8.61 -30.52 21.72
CA ASP A 105 -9.32 -29.76 20.70
C ASP A 105 -10.33 -28.81 21.32
N ILE A 106 -10.34 -27.59 20.86
CA ILE A 106 -11.32 -26.57 21.27
C ILE A 106 -12.65 -26.86 20.56
N SER A 107 -13.70 -27.08 21.34
CA SER A 107 -15.06 -27.31 20.80
C SER A 107 -15.87 -26.02 20.89
N LEU A 108 -16.40 -25.55 19.75
CA LEU A 108 -17.15 -24.31 19.64
C LEU A 108 -18.54 -24.54 19.01
N GLN A 109 -19.49 -23.72 19.45
CA GLN A 109 -20.76 -23.56 18.76
C GLN A 109 -20.66 -22.35 17.80
N PRO A 110 -21.30 -22.41 16.62
CA PRO A 110 -21.18 -21.36 15.60
C PRO A 110 -22.04 -20.12 15.94
N VAL A 111 -21.80 -19.52 17.08
CA VAL A 111 -22.55 -18.35 17.57
C VAL A 111 -21.63 -17.31 18.23
N GLY A 112 -21.88 -16.04 17.98
CA GLY A 112 -21.22 -14.94 18.66
C GLY A 112 -19.70 -14.85 18.47
N GLU A 113 -19.02 -14.47 19.53
CA GLU A 113 -17.56 -14.36 19.61
C GLU A 113 -17.00 -15.37 20.62
N HIS A 114 -15.90 -16.02 20.24
CA HIS A 114 -15.10 -16.87 21.10
C HIS A 114 -13.72 -16.24 21.27
N ILE A 115 -13.35 -15.88 22.49
CA ILE A 115 -12.11 -15.15 22.76
C ILE A 115 -11.14 -16.05 23.54
N PHE A 116 -9.93 -16.18 23.02
CA PHE A 116 -8.81 -16.91 23.60
C PHE A 116 -7.64 -15.95 23.86
N ASN A 117 -6.74 -16.36 24.75
CA ASN A 117 -5.51 -15.63 25.06
C ASN A 117 -4.37 -16.60 25.38
N GLU A 118 -3.19 -16.08 25.68
CA GLU A 118 -1.98 -16.87 25.98
C GLU A 118 -2.07 -17.70 27.28
N GLN A 119 -3.12 -17.52 28.09
CA GLN A 119 -3.37 -18.37 29.26
C GLN A 119 -4.09 -19.66 28.91
N ASN A 120 -4.84 -19.70 27.82
CA ASN A 120 -5.59 -20.85 27.36
C ASN A 120 -5.18 -21.40 25.99
N VAL A 121 -4.19 -20.79 25.36
CA VAL A 121 -3.56 -21.28 24.13
C VAL A 121 -2.06 -21.22 24.31
N SER A 122 -1.40 -22.37 24.29
CA SER A 122 0.06 -22.50 24.34
C SER A 122 0.56 -23.35 23.18
N PHE A 123 1.82 -23.13 22.82
CA PHE A 123 2.53 -23.90 21.82
C PHE A 123 3.82 -24.44 22.43
N ALA A 124 4.12 -25.73 22.19
CA ALA A 124 5.25 -26.44 22.80
C ALA A 124 6.62 -25.84 22.42
N SER A 125 6.67 -25.20 21.28
CA SER A 125 7.87 -24.49 20.82
C SER A 125 7.44 -23.29 19.98
N GLU A 126 8.29 -22.28 19.88
CA GLU A 126 8.19 -21.31 18.79
C GLU A 126 8.89 -21.93 17.60
N PRO A 127 8.16 -22.23 16.51
CA PRO A 127 8.81 -22.73 15.32
C PRO A 127 9.72 -21.65 14.74
N PRO A 128 10.71 -22.01 13.97
CA PRO A 128 11.35 -21.10 13.06
C PRO A 128 10.26 -20.42 12.21
N ARG A 129 10.40 -19.14 11.94
CA ARG A 129 9.35 -18.30 11.33
C ARG A 129 9.23 -18.52 9.84
N TYR A 130 8.57 -19.58 9.42
CA TYR A 130 8.51 -20.01 8.02
C TYR A 130 7.85 -19.04 7.07
N LEU A 131 6.85 -18.31 7.54
CA LEU A 131 6.12 -17.41 6.67
C LEU A 131 6.91 -16.24 6.18
N HIS A 132 7.94 -15.95 6.89
CA HIS A 132 8.80 -14.86 6.62
C HIS A 132 10.02 -15.33 5.81
N GLY A 133 9.87 -16.45 5.13
CA GLY A 133 10.80 -16.97 4.17
C GLY A 133 12.21 -17.13 4.75
N TYR A 134 13.03 -16.17 4.51
CA TYR A 134 14.45 -16.25 4.83
C TYR A 134 14.80 -16.24 6.32
N ASP A 135 13.88 -15.96 7.22
CA ASP A 135 14.17 -16.07 8.67
C ASP A 135 14.52 -17.49 9.09
N ASN A 136 13.93 -18.49 8.40
CA ASN A 136 14.24 -19.89 8.66
C ASN A 136 15.53 -20.37 8.01
N LEU A 137 15.97 -19.68 6.99
CA LEU A 137 17.22 -19.99 6.33
C LEU A 137 18.42 -19.55 7.15
N ARG A 138 18.20 -18.94 8.31
CA ARG A 138 19.23 -18.65 9.34
C ARG A 138 19.49 -19.82 10.28
N THR A 139 18.83 -20.95 10.11
CA THR A 139 19.22 -22.19 10.79
C THR A 139 20.58 -22.65 10.28
N ASP A 140 21.23 -23.57 10.99
CA ASP A 140 22.62 -24.01 10.76
C ASP A 140 22.92 -24.63 9.38
N ASP A 141 22.00 -24.58 8.45
CA ASP A 141 22.23 -25.02 7.07
C ASP A 141 22.90 -23.91 6.26
N SER A 142 24.22 -23.97 6.19
CA SER A 142 25.04 -23.00 5.47
C SER A 142 24.71 -22.84 3.99
N LYS A 143 24.13 -23.87 3.38
CA LYS A 143 23.73 -23.84 1.96
C LYS A 143 22.46 -23.02 1.75
N LEU A 144 21.47 -23.17 2.64
CA LEU A 144 20.27 -22.36 2.62
C LEU A 144 20.55 -20.90 2.97
N GLN A 145 21.54 -20.65 3.84
CA GLN A 145 21.98 -19.28 4.15
C GLN A 145 22.57 -18.54 2.95
N GLN A 146 23.18 -19.25 2.00
CA GLN A 146 23.71 -18.63 0.77
C GLN A 146 22.63 -18.13 -0.17
N ASP A 147 21.45 -18.75 -0.14
CA ASP A 147 20.32 -18.39 -1.00
C ASP A 147 19.36 -17.38 -0.32
N ALA A 148 19.59 -17.06 0.96
CA ALA A 148 18.81 -16.08 1.69
C ALA A 148 19.17 -14.63 1.32
N ILE A 149 18.27 -13.69 1.58
CA ILE A 149 18.61 -12.27 1.55
C ILE A 149 19.75 -12.06 2.57
N PRO A 150 20.91 -11.57 2.14
CA PRO A 150 22.05 -11.40 3.02
C PRO A 150 21.74 -10.37 4.10
N SER A 151 21.71 -10.80 5.35
CA SER A 151 21.65 -9.91 6.51
C SER A 151 23.07 -9.76 7.07
N ASN A 152 23.49 -8.53 7.24
CA ASN A 152 24.78 -8.23 7.87
C ASN A 152 24.55 -7.50 9.17
N THR A 153 24.92 -8.13 10.27
CA THR A 153 24.79 -7.57 11.63
C THR A 153 26.12 -6.99 12.16
N ASP A 154 27.13 -6.85 11.32
CA ASP A 154 28.39 -6.22 11.69
C ASP A 154 28.22 -4.70 11.80
N GLU A 155 28.16 -4.21 13.02
CA GLU A 155 28.01 -2.78 13.35
C GLU A 155 29.27 -1.95 13.11
N THR A 156 30.39 -2.59 12.79
CA THR A 156 31.65 -1.89 12.47
C THR A 156 31.68 -1.34 11.04
N ILE A 157 30.82 -1.88 10.18
CA ILE A 157 30.73 -1.47 8.79
C ILE A 157 30.13 -0.06 8.70
N GLU A 158 30.74 0.78 7.90
CA GLU A 158 30.15 2.04 7.46
C GLU A 158 29.65 1.89 6.02
N TYR A 159 28.38 2.17 5.83
CA TYR A 159 27.75 2.16 4.52
C TYR A 159 27.82 3.55 3.87
N ASP A 160 27.82 3.62 2.55
CA ASP A 160 27.68 4.91 1.87
C ASP A 160 26.28 5.47 2.12
N VAL A 161 25.26 4.62 2.04
CA VAL A 161 23.88 5.02 2.33
C VAL A 161 23.16 3.97 3.18
N VAL A 162 22.51 4.41 4.25
CA VAL A 162 21.54 3.60 5.01
C VAL A 162 20.14 4.07 4.66
N VAL A 163 19.32 3.18 4.13
CA VAL A 163 17.91 3.42 3.75
C VAL A 163 16.99 2.74 4.77
N VAL A 164 16.10 3.50 5.36
CA VAL A 164 15.11 3.01 6.33
C VAL A 164 13.77 2.76 5.66
N GLY A 165 13.41 1.50 5.46
CA GLY A 165 12.23 1.04 4.75
C GLY A 165 12.52 0.62 3.31
N SER A 166 11.95 -0.50 2.90
CA SER A 166 12.09 -1.11 1.56
C SER A 166 10.88 -0.87 0.64
N GLY A 167 9.94 -0.01 1.05
CA GLY A 167 8.74 0.34 0.29
C GLY A 167 9.04 0.96 -1.08
N MET A 168 8.04 1.55 -1.73
CA MET A 168 8.15 2.06 -3.10
C MET A 168 9.38 2.95 -3.31
N ALA A 169 9.57 3.97 -2.48
CA ALA A 169 10.71 4.88 -2.64
C ALA A 169 12.02 4.26 -2.16
N GLY A 170 12.03 3.68 -0.95
CA GLY A 170 13.25 3.12 -0.38
C GLY A 170 13.82 1.97 -1.20
N GLY A 171 12.94 1.12 -1.76
CA GLY A 171 13.34 0.03 -2.64
C GLY A 171 13.93 0.52 -3.96
N ILE A 172 13.27 1.48 -4.64
CA ILE A 172 13.78 2.09 -5.88
C ILE A 172 15.11 2.82 -5.63
N LEU A 173 15.19 3.55 -4.52
CA LEU A 173 16.41 4.26 -4.15
C LEU A 173 17.57 3.30 -3.90
N ALA A 174 17.34 2.26 -3.13
CA ALA A 174 18.38 1.28 -2.78
C ALA A 174 18.90 0.52 -4.00
N ASP A 175 17.99 0.11 -4.90
CA ASP A 175 18.34 -0.50 -6.17
C ASP A 175 19.19 0.45 -7.02
N ALA A 176 18.72 1.66 -7.26
CA ALA A 176 19.43 2.65 -8.08
C ALA A 176 20.82 3.01 -7.51
N LEU A 177 20.94 3.17 -6.18
CA LEU A 177 22.21 3.44 -5.53
C LEU A 177 23.19 2.28 -5.66
N SER A 178 22.72 1.06 -5.48
CA SER A 178 23.55 -0.14 -5.65
C SER A 178 24.00 -0.32 -7.09
N ASP A 179 23.15 0.02 -8.07
CA ASP A 179 23.51 0.06 -9.49
C ASP A 179 24.61 1.06 -9.81
N LEU A 180 24.61 2.18 -9.09
CA LEU A 180 25.64 3.22 -9.20
C LEU A 180 26.89 2.93 -8.35
N GLY A 181 27.00 1.74 -7.77
CA GLY A 181 28.18 1.26 -7.06
C GLY A 181 28.27 1.68 -5.60
N GLN A 182 27.23 2.31 -5.03
CA GLN A 182 27.20 2.66 -3.61
C GLN A 182 27.02 1.44 -2.73
N ARG A 183 27.66 1.42 -1.57
CA ARG A 183 27.44 0.40 -0.54
C ARG A 183 26.20 0.76 0.27
N VAL A 184 25.11 0.02 0.05
CA VAL A 184 23.78 0.33 0.59
C VAL A 184 23.36 -0.69 1.64
N LEU A 185 22.84 -0.20 2.77
CA LEU A 185 22.12 -1.00 3.75
C LEU A 185 20.65 -0.58 3.75
N VAL A 186 19.74 -1.52 3.56
CA VAL A 186 18.31 -1.34 3.78
C VAL A 186 17.91 -1.96 5.11
N LEU A 187 17.26 -1.18 5.97
CA LEU A 187 16.68 -1.64 7.23
C LEU A 187 15.17 -1.70 7.07
N GLU A 188 14.61 -2.91 7.05
CA GLU A 188 13.18 -3.16 6.92
C GLU A 188 12.62 -3.76 8.21
N ALA A 189 11.56 -3.14 8.74
CA ALA A 189 10.93 -3.57 9.99
C ALA A 189 10.22 -4.92 9.88
N GLY A 190 9.72 -5.23 8.68
CA GLY A 190 8.98 -6.46 8.42
C GLY A 190 9.83 -7.56 7.79
N SER A 191 9.15 -8.68 7.58
CA SER A 191 9.73 -9.88 6.98
C SER A 191 9.40 -9.97 5.50
N LEU A 192 10.00 -10.96 4.82
CA LEU A 192 9.62 -11.33 3.46
C LEU A 192 8.27 -12.04 3.47
N LEU A 193 7.27 -11.43 2.83
CA LEU A 193 5.96 -12.07 2.63
C LEU A 193 5.87 -12.73 1.26
N TYR A 194 6.12 -11.96 0.23
CA TYR A 194 6.07 -12.39 -1.16
C TYR A 194 7.28 -11.86 -1.93
N PRO A 195 7.81 -12.65 -2.86
CA PRO A 195 8.95 -12.23 -3.67
C PRO A 195 8.58 -11.24 -4.77
N THR A 196 7.28 -11.00 -4.99
CA THR A 196 6.75 -10.13 -6.03
C THR A 196 5.37 -9.62 -5.65
N HIS A 197 4.79 -8.74 -6.47
CA HIS A 197 3.42 -8.26 -6.29
C HIS A 197 2.42 -9.43 -6.28
N ILE A 198 1.39 -9.36 -5.44
CA ILE A 198 0.40 -10.43 -5.28
C ILE A 198 -0.32 -10.81 -6.57
N THR A 199 -0.55 -9.84 -7.48
CA THR A 199 -1.17 -10.14 -8.79
C THR A 199 -0.26 -10.92 -9.73
N ASN A 200 1.00 -11.09 -9.40
CA ASN A 200 1.96 -11.91 -10.15
C ASN A 200 2.00 -13.36 -9.66
N LEU A 201 1.30 -13.65 -8.57
CA LEU A 201 1.23 -14.96 -7.93
C LEU A 201 -0.06 -15.71 -8.33
N PRO A 202 -0.14 -17.02 -8.14
CA PRO A 202 -1.37 -17.78 -8.35
C PRO A 202 -2.54 -17.27 -7.50
N GLY A 203 -3.77 -17.42 -8.00
CA GLY A 203 -4.98 -16.74 -7.54
C GLY A 203 -5.30 -16.71 -6.05
N ASP A 204 -4.94 -17.75 -5.29
CA ASP A 204 -5.32 -17.85 -3.88
C ASP A 204 -4.54 -16.92 -2.94
N TRP A 205 -3.42 -16.38 -3.39
CA TRP A 205 -2.58 -15.48 -2.61
C TRP A 205 -3.18 -14.09 -2.42
N SER A 206 -4.10 -13.69 -3.26
CA SER A 206 -4.78 -12.38 -3.19
C SER A 206 -5.66 -12.20 -1.94
N ARG A 207 -5.96 -13.28 -1.23
CA ARG A 207 -6.76 -13.25 0.00
C ARG A 207 -6.00 -12.80 1.24
N LEU A 208 -4.67 -12.74 1.18
CA LEU A 208 -3.82 -12.45 2.33
C LEU A 208 -3.44 -10.97 2.58
N PRO A 209 -3.61 -10.01 1.66
CA PRO A 209 -3.06 -8.67 1.82
C PRO A 209 -3.57 -7.91 3.05
N SER A 210 -4.80 -8.14 3.46
CA SER A 210 -5.39 -7.48 4.63
C SER A 210 -4.77 -7.89 5.97
N HIS A 211 -4.08 -9.04 6.02
CA HIS A 211 -3.51 -9.56 7.24
C HIS A 211 -2.28 -8.80 7.74
N HIS A 212 -1.68 -8.01 6.87
CA HIS A 212 -0.42 -7.33 7.13
C HIS A 212 -0.56 -5.83 7.38
N GLN A 213 -1.79 -5.35 7.39
CA GLN A 213 -2.06 -3.96 7.76
C GLN A 213 -2.07 -3.83 9.28
N VAL A 214 -1.05 -3.23 9.82
CA VAL A 214 -0.91 -3.04 11.26
C VAL A 214 -1.27 -1.60 11.60
N GLY A 215 -2.35 -1.40 12.36
CA GLY A 215 -2.71 -0.09 12.90
C GLY A 215 -1.80 0.28 14.07
N HIS A 216 -0.82 1.14 13.83
CA HIS A 216 0.12 1.61 14.86
C HIS A 216 -0.27 2.94 15.48
N PHE A 217 -1.44 3.44 15.20
CA PHE A 217 -1.88 4.74 15.69
C PHE A 217 -3.24 4.67 16.39
N THR A 218 -3.58 5.75 17.05
CA THR A 218 -4.89 6.00 17.63
C THR A 218 -5.42 7.32 17.07
N ASN A 219 -6.64 7.30 16.56
CA ASN A 219 -7.30 8.54 16.17
C ASN A 219 -7.63 9.39 17.39
N GLU A 220 -7.41 10.68 17.30
CA GLU A 220 -7.91 11.65 18.26
C GLU A 220 -9.42 11.86 18.10
N PRO A 221 -10.11 12.35 19.14
CA PRO A 221 -11.52 12.68 19.02
C PRO A 221 -11.81 13.61 17.84
N GLY A 222 -12.72 13.21 16.97
CA GLY A 222 -13.07 13.92 15.74
C GLY A 222 -12.23 13.55 14.52
N SER A 223 -11.25 12.66 14.66
CA SER A 223 -10.49 12.10 13.55
C SER A 223 -11.01 10.70 13.22
N ASP A 224 -11.25 10.44 11.94
CA ASP A 224 -11.67 9.14 11.41
C ASP A 224 -10.70 8.62 10.33
N PHE A 225 -9.43 8.94 10.48
CA PHE A 225 -8.38 8.52 9.55
C PHE A 225 -8.25 7.01 9.49
N LEU A 226 -8.34 6.47 8.28
CA LEU A 226 -8.31 5.05 8.00
C LEU A 226 -7.07 4.70 7.17
N PHE A 227 -6.02 4.29 7.85
CA PHE A 227 -4.78 4.01 7.18
C PHE A 227 -4.06 2.82 7.84
N GLY A 228 -3.52 1.92 7.06
CA GLY A 228 -2.68 0.84 7.57
C GLY A 228 -1.21 1.07 7.26
N VAL A 229 -0.32 0.71 8.16
CA VAL A 229 1.11 0.61 7.90
C VAL A 229 1.41 -0.81 7.42
N GLN A 230 2.16 -0.93 6.34
CA GLN A 230 2.60 -2.23 5.82
C GLN A 230 4.06 -2.45 6.24
N MET A 231 4.26 -3.28 7.27
CA MET A 231 5.59 -3.69 7.73
C MET A 231 5.96 -5.05 7.14
N ASN A 232 6.41 -5.02 5.92
CA ASN A 232 6.93 -6.18 5.19
C ASN A 232 7.93 -5.72 4.15
N PHE A 233 8.80 -6.61 3.74
CA PHE A 233 9.71 -6.37 2.62
C PHE A 233 8.93 -5.84 1.41
N ALA A 234 9.44 -4.76 0.82
CA ALA A 234 8.81 -4.00 -0.27
C ALA A 234 7.52 -3.23 0.10
N GLY A 235 7.08 -3.26 1.35
CA GLY A 235 5.94 -2.48 1.82
C GLY A 235 4.68 -2.65 0.97
N ARG A 236 3.99 -1.54 0.71
CA ARG A 236 2.75 -1.54 -0.11
C ARG A 236 2.96 -1.84 -1.58
N SER A 237 4.20 -1.79 -2.09
CA SER A 237 4.44 -2.13 -3.48
C SER A 237 4.05 -3.58 -3.82
N LEU A 238 3.83 -4.43 -2.81
CA LEU A 238 3.29 -5.78 -3.00
C LEU A 238 1.79 -5.82 -3.29
N PHE A 239 1.04 -4.75 -2.95
CA PHE A 239 -0.44 -4.79 -2.88
C PHE A 239 -1.14 -3.67 -3.64
N TRP A 240 -0.42 -2.74 -4.24
CA TRP A 240 -1.00 -1.56 -4.88
C TRP A 240 -1.63 -1.86 -6.25
N SER A 241 -2.47 -0.96 -6.75
CA SER A 241 -3.19 -1.15 -8.02
C SER A 241 -2.34 -0.99 -9.28
N GLY A 242 -1.11 -0.54 -9.15
CA GLY A 242 -0.20 -0.33 -10.28
C GLY A 242 -0.50 0.92 -11.11
N LEU A 243 -1.35 1.84 -10.64
CA LEU A 243 -1.70 3.05 -11.38
C LEU A 243 -0.61 4.11 -11.26
N ILE A 244 -0.16 4.63 -12.40
CA ILE A 244 0.96 5.57 -12.50
C ILE A 244 0.67 6.79 -13.38
N PRO A 245 -0.43 7.52 -13.16
CA PRO A 245 -0.67 8.78 -13.86
C PRO A 245 0.37 9.83 -13.45
N ARG A 246 0.67 10.74 -14.38
CA ARG A 246 1.46 11.94 -14.07
C ARG A 246 0.59 12.95 -13.34
N MET A 247 1.21 13.78 -12.50
CA MET A 247 0.55 14.96 -11.98
C MET A 247 0.22 15.95 -13.10
N HIS A 248 -0.87 16.68 -12.90
CA HIS A 248 -1.24 17.79 -13.79
C HIS A 248 -0.38 19.02 -13.54
N ASP A 249 -0.26 19.88 -14.54
CA ASP A 249 0.56 21.10 -14.46
C ASP A 249 0.16 22.00 -13.29
N TRP A 250 -1.14 22.08 -12.96
CA TRP A 250 -1.61 22.88 -11.84
C TRP A 250 -1.23 22.28 -10.48
N GLU A 251 -1.14 20.95 -10.35
CA GLU A 251 -0.68 20.26 -9.13
C GLU A 251 0.81 20.46 -8.92
N LEU A 252 1.58 20.48 -10.01
CA LEU A 252 3.01 20.74 -9.97
C LEU A 252 3.35 22.16 -9.49
N ARG A 253 2.42 23.12 -9.53
CA ARG A 253 2.66 24.49 -9.01
C ARG A 253 2.90 24.54 -7.51
N PHE A 254 2.52 23.53 -6.76
CA PHE A 254 2.80 23.41 -5.33
C PHE A 254 4.22 22.92 -5.01
N TRP A 255 4.95 22.49 -6.05
CA TRP A 255 6.28 21.94 -5.92
C TRP A 255 7.36 22.98 -6.21
N PRO A 256 8.55 22.89 -5.58
CA PRO A 256 9.68 23.71 -5.94
C PRO A 256 9.97 23.70 -7.43
N GLU A 257 10.39 24.85 -7.98
CA GLU A 257 10.63 25.01 -9.42
C GLU A 257 11.64 24.00 -9.98
N SER A 258 12.71 23.72 -9.23
CA SER A 258 13.71 22.74 -9.63
C SER A 258 13.13 21.33 -9.77
N LEU A 259 12.17 20.96 -8.91
CA LEU A 259 11.48 19.68 -8.99
C LEU A 259 10.45 19.64 -10.10
N ARG A 260 9.71 20.72 -10.33
CA ARG A 260 8.79 20.81 -11.49
C ARG A 260 9.56 20.60 -12.79
N SER A 261 10.65 21.34 -12.94
CA SER A 261 11.52 21.23 -14.13
C SER A 261 12.10 19.84 -14.31
N TYR A 262 12.53 19.20 -13.20
CA TYR A 262 13.02 17.82 -13.23
C TYR A 262 11.90 16.84 -13.63
N LEU A 263 10.76 16.87 -12.96
CA LEU A 263 9.65 15.92 -13.19
C LEU A 263 9.16 15.95 -14.63
N THR A 264 9.13 17.14 -15.26
CA THR A 264 8.69 17.31 -16.65
C THR A 264 9.79 17.08 -17.67
N SER A 265 11.04 16.93 -17.25
CA SER A 265 12.17 16.61 -18.13
C SER A 265 12.17 15.14 -18.57
N ALA A 266 13.08 14.82 -19.48
CA ALA A 266 13.30 13.43 -19.93
C ALA A 266 13.77 12.51 -18.79
N ASP A 267 14.50 13.04 -17.82
CA ASP A 267 15.07 12.28 -16.70
C ASP A 267 14.09 12.12 -15.52
N GLY A 268 12.99 12.84 -15.52
CA GLY A 268 11.96 12.77 -14.49
C GLY A 268 10.97 11.63 -14.70
N TYR A 269 9.74 12.00 -15.07
CA TYR A 269 8.68 11.00 -15.27
C TYR A 269 9.02 9.92 -16.30
N ASN A 270 9.67 10.25 -17.40
CA ASN A 270 10.01 9.24 -18.43
C ASN A 270 10.90 8.13 -17.88
N ARG A 271 11.89 8.49 -17.06
CA ARG A 271 12.79 7.51 -16.41
C ARG A 271 12.03 6.63 -15.42
N ALA A 272 11.16 7.23 -14.61
CA ALA A 272 10.31 6.49 -13.66
C ALA A 272 9.31 5.57 -14.39
N GLU A 273 8.67 6.05 -15.45
CA GLU A 273 7.78 5.25 -16.30
C GLU A 273 8.50 4.06 -16.96
N LYS A 274 9.74 4.26 -17.39
CA LYS A 274 10.57 3.18 -17.94
C LYS A 274 10.90 2.15 -16.86
N LEU A 275 11.33 2.57 -15.67
CA LEU A 275 11.60 1.67 -14.55
C LEU A 275 10.36 0.85 -14.17
N MET A 276 9.22 1.52 -14.04
CA MET A 276 7.95 0.89 -13.66
C MET A 276 7.25 0.23 -14.84
N ARG A 277 7.87 0.21 -16.01
CA ARG A 277 7.38 -0.43 -17.24
C ARG A 277 5.95 -0.02 -17.57
N LYS A 278 5.75 1.30 -17.64
CA LYS A 278 4.47 1.89 -17.99
C LYS A 278 3.95 1.30 -19.30
N GLN A 279 2.75 0.76 -19.24
CA GLN A 279 2.04 0.31 -20.43
C GLN A 279 0.66 0.94 -20.50
N LYS A 280 0.21 1.18 -21.71
CA LYS A 280 -1.17 1.52 -22.01
C LYS A 280 -2.04 0.27 -21.92
N THR A 281 -3.28 0.44 -21.58
CA THR A 281 -4.26 -0.62 -21.68
C THR A 281 -4.49 -0.92 -23.15
N LEU A 282 -4.27 -2.16 -23.56
CA LEU A 282 -4.33 -2.55 -24.96
C LEU A 282 -5.74 -2.98 -25.36
N GLY A 283 -6.04 -2.84 -26.63
CA GLY A 283 -7.22 -3.41 -27.25
C GLY A 283 -8.11 -2.39 -27.96
N ARG A 284 -8.91 -2.91 -28.90
CA ARG A 284 -9.81 -2.08 -29.73
C ARG A 284 -10.89 -1.42 -28.87
N PHE A 285 -11.37 -2.11 -27.85
CA PHE A 285 -12.41 -1.59 -26.97
C PHE A 285 -11.88 -0.41 -26.14
N GLN A 286 -10.71 -0.53 -25.53
CA GLN A 286 -10.07 0.55 -24.79
C GLN A 286 -9.89 1.81 -25.65
N ASN A 287 -9.35 1.67 -26.85
CA ASN A 287 -9.17 2.79 -27.76
C ASN A 287 -10.50 3.44 -28.17
N ARG A 288 -11.52 2.62 -28.41
CA ARG A 288 -12.87 3.11 -28.69
C ARG A 288 -13.46 3.88 -27.51
N MET A 289 -13.30 3.37 -26.28
CA MET A 289 -13.77 4.05 -25.08
C MET A 289 -13.13 5.41 -24.92
N VAL A 290 -11.80 5.50 -24.99
CA VAL A 290 -11.07 6.79 -24.91
C VAL A 290 -11.59 7.76 -25.96
N SER A 291 -11.67 7.34 -27.22
CA SER A 291 -12.11 8.20 -28.34
C SER A 291 -13.56 8.65 -28.19
N SER A 292 -14.45 7.74 -27.78
CA SER A 292 -15.87 8.03 -27.63
C SER A 292 -16.13 8.99 -26.48
N LEU A 293 -15.47 8.78 -25.33
CA LEU A 293 -15.56 9.66 -24.17
C LEU A 293 -14.95 11.03 -24.47
N GLN A 294 -13.79 11.10 -25.16
CA GLN A 294 -13.18 12.36 -25.53
C GLN A 294 -14.10 13.21 -26.44
N THR A 295 -14.88 12.53 -27.30
CA THR A 295 -15.86 13.21 -28.16
C THR A 295 -17.08 13.69 -27.38
N ALA A 296 -17.60 12.85 -26.47
CA ALA A 296 -18.81 13.15 -25.70
C ALA A 296 -18.56 14.19 -24.57
N PHE A 297 -17.36 14.19 -24.01
CA PHE A 297 -16.97 15.05 -22.89
C PHE A 297 -15.84 16.00 -23.32
N SER A 298 -16.16 16.90 -24.24
CA SER A 298 -15.18 17.80 -24.87
C SER A 298 -14.45 18.71 -23.89
N ASP A 299 -15.02 18.99 -22.72
CA ASP A 299 -14.43 19.80 -21.66
C ASP A 299 -13.40 19.01 -20.81
N TYR A 300 -13.31 17.71 -21.01
CA TYR A 300 -12.38 16.84 -20.32
C TYR A 300 -11.24 16.41 -21.24
N HIS A 301 -10.08 16.23 -20.65
CA HIS A 301 -9.07 15.32 -21.21
C HIS A 301 -9.46 13.91 -20.86
N VAL A 302 -9.38 13.02 -21.84
CA VAL A 302 -9.68 11.60 -21.67
C VAL A 302 -8.51 10.80 -22.18
N GLU A 303 -7.95 9.98 -21.33
CA GLU A 303 -6.82 9.16 -21.70
C GLU A 303 -6.87 7.76 -21.08
N ASP A 304 -6.06 6.90 -21.60
CA ASP A 304 -5.83 5.58 -21.05
C ASP A 304 -5.25 5.70 -19.62
N LEU A 305 -5.80 4.99 -18.65
CA LEU A 305 -5.29 5.02 -17.28
C LEU A 305 -3.98 4.21 -17.22
N PRO A 306 -2.83 4.87 -17.09
CA PRO A 306 -1.54 4.22 -17.24
C PRO A 306 -1.24 3.29 -16.07
N ARG A 307 -0.69 2.12 -16.36
CA ARG A 307 -0.33 1.11 -15.37
C ARG A 307 1.14 0.73 -15.45
N SER A 308 1.72 0.47 -14.29
CA SER A 308 2.98 -0.27 -14.17
C SER A 308 2.77 -1.74 -14.49
N ARG A 309 3.81 -2.43 -14.94
CA ARG A 309 3.76 -3.84 -15.30
C ARG A 309 4.89 -4.62 -14.65
N HIS A 310 4.59 -5.87 -14.35
CA HIS A 310 5.61 -6.87 -14.11
C HIS A 310 5.96 -7.51 -15.44
N GLN A 311 7.23 -7.49 -15.81
CA GLN A 311 7.77 -8.30 -16.89
C GLN A 311 8.88 -9.15 -16.32
N PRO A 312 8.93 -10.44 -16.61
CA PRO A 312 10.12 -11.20 -16.35
C PRO A 312 11.28 -10.52 -17.13
N ASN A 313 12.44 -10.47 -16.52
CA ASN A 313 13.64 -9.92 -17.12
C ASN A 313 14.10 -10.86 -18.26
N LEU A 314 13.43 -10.77 -19.39
CA LEU A 314 13.83 -11.46 -20.61
C LEU A 314 14.65 -10.45 -21.40
N ASP A 315 15.95 -10.70 -21.44
CA ASP A 315 16.88 -9.90 -22.19
C ASP A 315 16.31 -9.45 -23.54
N ASN A 316 16.37 -8.19 -23.78
CA ASN A 316 16.17 -7.34 -24.95
C ASN A 316 16.24 -7.96 -26.37
N GLN A 317 15.88 -9.19 -26.53
CA GLN A 317 15.93 -9.89 -27.82
C GLN A 317 14.61 -9.81 -28.61
N GLY A 318 13.77 -8.82 -28.34
CA GLY A 318 12.74 -8.30 -29.23
C GLY A 318 11.59 -9.21 -29.65
N SER A 319 11.76 -10.52 -29.64
CA SER A 319 10.75 -11.46 -30.16
C SER A 319 9.83 -12.02 -29.08
N LEU A 320 10.27 -12.06 -27.85
CA LEU A 320 9.45 -12.49 -26.70
C LEU A 320 8.70 -11.33 -26.04
N GLU A 321 9.21 -10.11 -26.13
CA GLU A 321 8.48 -8.92 -25.66
C GLU A 321 7.08 -8.84 -26.29
N ASN A 322 6.95 -9.10 -27.59
CA ASN A 322 5.66 -9.06 -28.26
C ASN A 322 4.69 -10.17 -27.82
N VAL A 323 5.19 -11.29 -27.37
CA VAL A 323 4.36 -12.40 -26.87
C VAL A 323 3.99 -12.19 -25.39
N ILE A 324 4.84 -11.49 -24.64
CA ILE A 324 4.67 -11.24 -23.21
C ILE A 324 4.11 -9.82 -22.94
N GLU A 325 3.97 -8.98 -23.95
CA GLU A 325 3.30 -7.67 -23.86
C GLU A 325 1.89 -7.77 -23.27
N ALA A 326 1.25 -8.90 -23.40
CA ALA A 326 -0.01 -9.21 -22.73
C ALA A 326 0.17 -9.60 -21.25
N SER A 327 1.40 -9.63 -20.74
CA SER A 327 1.65 -9.94 -19.34
C SER A 327 0.89 -8.99 -18.44
N THR A 328 0.04 -9.56 -17.68
CA THR A 328 -0.73 -8.86 -16.69
C THR A 328 0.11 -8.54 -15.46
N GLY A 329 0.28 -8.57 -14.49
CA GLY A 329 1.17 -8.36 -13.38
C GLY A 329 1.44 -6.90 -13.10
N THR A 330 1.97 -6.64 -11.96
CA THR A 330 2.21 -5.29 -11.46
C THR A 330 3.64 -5.20 -10.92
N PHE A 331 4.27 -4.06 -11.13
CA PHE A 331 5.58 -3.73 -10.58
C PHE A 331 5.58 -3.80 -9.05
N SER A 332 6.66 -4.32 -8.46
CA SER A 332 6.94 -4.21 -7.04
C SER A 332 8.43 -4.03 -6.78
N THR A 333 8.75 -3.36 -5.69
CA THR A 333 10.16 -3.21 -5.27
C THR A 333 10.73 -4.52 -4.73
N ALA A 334 9.90 -5.50 -4.37
CA ALA A 334 10.38 -6.84 -4.02
C ALA A 334 11.10 -7.50 -5.19
N SER A 335 10.45 -7.54 -6.36
CA SER A 335 11.08 -8.11 -7.56
C SER A 335 12.37 -7.37 -7.93
N LEU A 336 12.34 -6.04 -7.83
CA LEU A 336 13.47 -5.18 -8.15
C LEU A 336 14.68 -5.45 -7.24
N LEU A 337 14.48 -5.49 -5.95
CA LEU A 337 15.55 -5.71 -4.97
C LEU A 337 16.06 -7.15 -4.97
N LEU A 338 15.17 -8.14 -5.16
CA LEU A 338 15.58 -9.55 -5.27
C LEU A 338 16.38 -9.80 -6.54
N ASP A 339 16.01 -9.18 -7.65
CA ASP A 339 16.76 -9.24 -8.89
C ASP A 339 18.19 -8.70 -8.67
N SER A 340 18.30 -7.56 -8.01
CA SER A 340 19.59 -6.96 -7.66
C SER A 340 20.47 -7.82 -6.74
N LEU A 341 19.86 -8.64 -5.87
CA LEU A 341 20.59 -9.54 -4.99
C LEU A 341 21.03 -10.86 -5.67
N SER A 342 20.18 -11.40 -6.55
CA SER A 342 20.26 -12.81 -6.93
C SER A 342 20.70 -13.09 -8.36
N PHE A 343 20.43 -12.18 -9.30
CA PHE A 343 20.46 -12.52 -10.74
C PHE A 343 21.56 -11.87 -11.57
N HIS A 344 22.41 -11.05 -11.01
CA HIS A 344 23.47 -10.40 -11.77
C HIS A 344 24.77 -11.22 -11.90
N GLY A 345 24.63 -12.52 -12.05
CA GLY A 345 25.71 -13.44 -12.38
C GLY A 345 26.52 -13.88 -11.15
N PRO A 346 27.69 -14.57 -11.37
CA PRO A 346 28.50 -15.11 -10.30
C PRO A 346 29.15 -14.08 -9.38
N VAL A 347 28.94 -12.81 -9.67
CA VAL A 347 29.34 -11.68 -8.84
C VAL A 347 28.05 -11.03 -8.38
N GLY A 348 27.41 -11.57 -7.35
CA GLY A 348 26.33 -10.87 -6.65
C GLY A 348 26.77 -9.46 -6.31
N ARG A 349 25.83 -8.50 -6.25
CA ARG A 349 26.20 -7.15 -5.81
C ARG A 349 26.54 -7.19 -4.33
N ASP A 350 27.82 -7.32 -4.03
CA ASP A 350 28.34 -7.28 -2.64
C ASP A 350 28.05 -5.95 -1.93
N ASN A 351 27.51 -4.98 -2.67
CA ASN A 351 27.26 -3.64 -2.19
C ASN A 351 25.82 -3.36 -1.73
N LEU A 352 24.88 -4.29 -1.91
CA LEU A 352 23.52 -4.18 -1.39
C LEU A 352 23.28 -5.19 -0.25
N THR A 353 22.96 -4.68 0.92
CA THR A 353 22.56 -5.48 2.09
C THR A 353 21.13 -5.11 2.50
N ILE A 354 20.30 -6.10 2.78
CA ILE A 354 18.92 -5.90 3.26
C ILE A 354 18.75 -6.65 4.57
N ASN A 355 18.61 -5.92 5.67
CA ASN A 355 18.30 -6.49 6.97
C ASN A 355 16.79 -6.43 7.21
N LEU A 356 16.14 -7.57 7.13
CA LEU A 356 14.72 -7.74 7.47
C LEU A 356 14.54 -7.84 9.00
N ASN A 357 13.34 -7.54 9.48
CA ASN A 357 13.00 -7.55 10.91
C ASN A 357 13.85 -6.61 11.76
N HIS A 358 14.31 -5.52 11.16
CA HIS A 358 15.07 -4.46 11.82
C HIS A 358 14.21 -3.21 11.95
N LEU A 359 13.48 -3.11 13.06
CA LEU A 359 12.61 -1.97 13.35
C LEU A 359 13.42 -0.77 13.82
N VAL A 360 13.59 0.22 12.96
CA VAL A 360 14.28 1.47 13.32
C VAL A 360 13.52 2.21 14.40
N THR A 361 14.20 2.50 15.49
CA THR A 361 13.64 3.18 16.65
C THR A 361 13.97 4.67 16.66
N HIS A 362 15.20 5.03 16.36
CA HIS A 362 15.65 6.43 16.31
C HIS A 362 16.97 6.58 15.52
N ILE A 363 17.29 7.82 15.21
CA ILE A 363 18.54 8.26 14.60
C ILE A 363 19.39 8.95 15.68
N GLU A 364 20.63 8.56 15.79
CA GLU A 364 21.60 9.29 16.61
C GLU A 364 22.20 10.44 15.81
N THR A 365 22.35 11.60 16.45
CA THR A 365 22.90 12.81 15.81
C THR A 365 24.02 13.41 16.65
N ASP A 366 24.96 14.07 15.97
CA ASP A 366 25.99 14.92 16.59
C ASP A 366 25.97 16.28 15.85
N GLY A 367 25.43 17.29 16.51
CA GLY A 367 25.17 18.58 15.89
C GLY A 367 24.23 18.45 14.68
N ASN A 368 24.70 18.84 13.51
CA ASN A 368 23.97 18.80 12.24
C ASN A 368 24.21 17.50 11.44
N LYS A 369 24.81 16.47 12.04
CA LYS A 369 25.08 15.19 11.38
C LYS A 369 24.31 14.05 12.03
N ALA A 370 23.66 13.25 11.21
CA ALA A 370 23.18 11.94 11.59
C ALA A 370 24.35 10.95 11.57
N ILE A 371 24.63 10.31 12.70
CA ILE A 371 25.84 9.47 12.88
C ILE A 371 25.53 7.97 12.89
N ALA A 372 24.30 7.59 13.24
CA ALA A 372 23.89 6.20 13.22
C ALA A 372 22.37 6.05 13.17
N VAL A 373 21.94 4.89 12.69
CA VAL A 373 20.56 4.40 12.77
C VAL A 373 20.52 3.32 13.83
N VAL A 374 19.64 3.49 14.81
CA VAL A 374 19.42 2.51 15.87
C VAL A 374 18.11 1.77 15.61
N CYS A 375 18.16 0.47 15.66
CA CYS A 375 17.00 -0.38 15.43
C CYS A 375 16.93 -1.54 16.43
N GLN A 376 15.72 -2.08 16.60
CA GLN A 376 15.49 -3.34 17.28
C GLN A 376 15.55 -4.46 16.25
N ASP A 377 16.49 -5.37 16.36
CA ASP A 377 16.51 -6.65 15.69
C ASP A 377 15.42 -7.52 16.33
N LEU A 378 14.30 -7.70 15.63
CA LEU A 378 13.11 -8.39 16.15
C LEU A 378 13.32 -9.92 16.23
N VAL A 379 14.26 -10.45 15.47
CA VAL A 379 14.62 -11.88 15.48
C VAL A 379 15.65 -12.18 16.56
N GLY A 380 16.73 -11.41 16.55
CA GLY A 380 17.78 -11.52 17.57
C GLY A 380 17.40 -10.96 18.93
N ASN A 381 16.26 -10.27 19.02
CA ASN A 381 15.76 -9.58 20.20
C ASN A 381 16.82 -8.69 20.88
N GLN A 382 17.54 -7.93 20.07
CA GLN A 382 18.59 -7.04 20.56
C GLN A 382 18.60 -5.72 19.78
N GLN A 383 19.10 -4.69 20.44
CA GLN A 383 19.33 -3.42 19.78
C GLN A 383 20.57 -3.52 18.87
N ARG A 384 20.47 -2.93 17.68
CA ARG A 384 21.53 -2.82 16.70
C ARG A 384 21.77 -1.38 16.33
N ARG A 385 23.00 -1.06 15.93
CA ARG A 385 23.42 0.28 15.58
C ARG A 385 24.23 0.24 14.28
N TYR A 386 23.74 0.91 13.24
CA TYR A 386 24.38 0.93 11.92
C TYR A 386 24.81 2.34 11.55
N ARG A 387 25.97 2.46 10.92
CA ARG A 387 26.53 3.74 10.47
C ARG A 387 26.44 3.89 8.97
N GLY A 388 26.13 5.12 8.51
CA GLY A 388 26.12 5.49 7.11
C GLY A 388 26.62 6.92 6.91
N LYS A 389 27.33 7.15 5.81
CA LYS A 389 27.71 8.51 5.41
C LYS A 389 26.47 9.36 5.15
N GLN A 390 25.47 8.77 4.52
CA GLN A 390 24.15 9.35 4.27
C GLN A 390 23.06 8.44 4.87
N ILE A 391 22.03 9.02 5.43
CA ILE A 391 20.89 8.30 6.00
C ILE A 391 19.61 8.79 5.33
N VAL A 392 18.78 7.88 4.85
CA VAL A 392 17.51 8.20 4.17
C VAL A 392 16.33 7.53 4.88
N LEU A 393 15.41 8.31 5.39
CA LEU A 393 14.14 7.84 5.93
C LEU A 393 13.14 7.64 4.79
N ALA A 394 12.63 6.42 4.64
CA ALA A 394 11.67 6.02 3.62
C ALA A 394 10.58 5.08 4.20
N ALA A 395 10.24 5.31 5.47
CA ALA A 395 9.33 4.45 6.25
C ALA A 395 7.84 4.83 6.10
N GLY A 396 7.53 5.83 5.27
CA GLY A 396 6.17 6.29 4.99
C GLY A 396 5.64 7.32 5.98
N SER A 397 4.46 7.85 5.66
CA SER A 397 3.93 9.09 6.24
C SER A 397 3.56 9.04 7.73
N LEU A 398 3.53 7.85 8.33
CA LEU A 398 3.35 7.69 9.78
C LEU A 398 4.66 7.35 10.48
N GLU A 399 5.43 6.41 9.93
CA GLU A 399 6.63 5.90 10.58
C GLU A 399 7.83 6.85 10.43
N THR A 400 7.99 7.51 9.29
CA THR A 400 9.06 8.50 9.11
C THR A 400 8.98 9.65 10.12
N PRO A 401 7.84 10.35 10.30
CA PRO A 401 7.74 11.36 11.35
C PRO A 401 7.83 10.74 12.76
N ARG A 402 7.38 9.49 12.99
CA ARG A 402 7.58 8.81 14.28
C ARG A 402 9.06 8.66 14.60
N ILE A 403 9.85 8.18 13.66
CA ILE A 403 11.31 8.05 13.84
C ILE A 403 11.92 9.41 14.11
N ALA A 404 11.56 10.44 13.34
CA ALA A 404 12.06 11.80 13.51
C ALA A 404 11.76 12.38 14.90
N MET A 405 10.50 12.23 15.37
CA MET A 405 10.09 12.70 16.70
C MET A 405 10.79 11.94 17.83
N ARG A 406 10.91 10.61 17.71
CA ARG A 406 11.63 9.80 18.71
C ARG A 406 13.12 10.10 18.76
N SER A 407 13.69 10.47 17.65
CA SER A 407 15.08 10.92 17.54
C SER A 407 15.28 12.34 18.05
N GLN A 408 14.20 13.05 18.40
CA GLN A 408 14.22 14.47 18.75
C GLN A 408 14.94 15.32 17.70
N LEU A 409 14.74 14.99 16.42
CA LEU A 409 15.38 15.72 15.33
C LEU A 409 14.96 17.18 15.37
N PHE A 410 15.96 18.04 15.20
CA PHE A 410 15.72 19.48 15.19
C PHE A 410 14.95 19.88 13.92
N ASP A 411 13.85 20.56 14.12
CA ASP A 411 13.01 21.13 13.07
C ASP A 411 12.73 22.59 13.42
N PRO A 412 13.36 23.53 12.75
CA PRO A 412 13.23 24.94 13.06
C PRO A 412 11.79 25.47 12.84
N HIS A 413 11.01 24.80 12.01
CA HIS A 413 9.67 25.21 11.62
C HIS A 413 8.53 24.43 12.32
N GLN A 414 8.89 23.43 13.12
CA GLN A 414 7.94 22.58 13.86
C GLN A 414 6.89 21.93 12.93
N LYS A 415 7.34 21.45 11.77
CA LYS A 415 6.49 20.81 10.75
C LYS A 415 6.59 19.29 10.72
N ILE A 416 7.49 18.67 11.49
CA ILE A 416 7.53 17.21 11.63
C ILE A 416 6.18 16.70 12.11
N GLY A 417 5.56 15.83 11.34
CA GLY A 417 4.23 15.27 11.61
C GLY A 417 3.05 16.16 11.24
N VAL A 418 3.27 17.40 10.81
CA VAL A 418 2.19 18.36 10.49
C VAL A 418 1.83 18.30 9.02
N GLY A 419 0.53 18.20 8.72
CA GLY A 419 -0.01 18.20 7.37
C GLY A 419 -0.33 16.81 6.83
N LEU A 420 -0.46 15.81 7.68
CA LEU A 420 -0.88 14.47 7.25
C LEU A 420 -2.22 14.55 6.51
N THR A 421 -2.20 14.23 5.23
CA THR A 421 -3.37 14.35 4.35
C THR A 421 -3.42 13.17 3.40
N ASP A 422 -4.61 12.68 3.08
CA ASP A 422 -4.83 11.71 1.99
C ASP A 422 -5.81 12.32 0.98
N HIS A 423 -6.05 11.63 -0.13
CA HIS A 423 -7.08 12.04 -1.08
C HIS A 423 -8.47 11.85 -0.48
N PRO A 424 -9.32 12.86 -0.50
CA PRO A 424 -10.75 12.61 -0.47
C PRO A 424 -11.18 11.88 -1.75
N ALA A 425 -12.07 10.91 -1.63
CA ALA A 425 -12.55 10.15 -2.78
C ALA A 425 -14.06 9.89 -2.69
N PHE A 426 -14.73 9.95 -3.85
CA PHE A 426 -16.09 9.45 -4.01
C PHE A 426 -16.08 8.22 -4.90
N PHE A 427 -16.82 7.22 -4.49
CA PHE A 427 -16.98 5.96 -5.22
C PHE A 427 -18.43 5.79 -5.62
N SER A 428 -18.68 5.53 -6.89
CA SER A 428 -20.01 5.17 -7.34
C SER A 428 -20.36 3.73 -6.94
N ASN A 429 -21.65 3.41 -6.95
CA ASN A 429 -22.08 2.01 -7.05
C ASN A 429 -21.50 1.37 -8.32
N THR A 430 -21.54 0.05 -8.39
CA THR A 430 -21.30 -0.68 -9.63
C THR A 430 -22.64 -0.76 -10.38
N TYR A 431 -22.64 -0.32 -11.62
CA TYR A 431 -23.82 -0.31 -12.49
C TYR A 431 -23.68 -1.31 -13.63
N GLU A 432 -24.80 -1.76 -14.15
CA GLU A 432 -24.86 -2.65 -15.30
C GLU A 432 -25.20 -1.85 -16.56
N LEU A 433 -24.45 -2.06 -17.64
CA LEU A 433 -24.81 -1.51 -18.95
C LEU A 433 -26.06 -2.21 -19.49
N ASP A 434 -26.94 -1.46 -20.13
CA ASP A 434 -28.02 -2.08 -20.88
C ASP A 434 -27.42 -3.00 -21.97
N PRO A 435 -27.95 -4.21 -22.15
CA PRO A 435 -27.44 -5.13 -23.19
C PRO A 435 -27.49 -4.56 -24.61
N SER A 436 -28.33 -3.57 -24.88
CA SER A 436 -28.38 -2.86 -26.16
C SER A 436 -27.31 -1.75 -26.31
N SER A 437 -26.63 -1.41 -25.25
CA SER A 437 -25.55 -0.41 -25.28
C SER A 437 -24.47 -0.81 -26.28
N PRO A 438 -23.98 0.14 -27.09
CA PRO A 438 -22.87 -0.14 -28.00
C PRO A 438 -21.58 -0.51 -27.28
N PHE A 439 -21.53 -0.28 -25.96
CA PHE A 439 -20.39 -0.60 -25.11
C PHE A 439 -20.56 -1.90 -24.33
N ALA A 440 -21.75 -2.52 -24.38
CA ALA A 440 -21.99 -3.79 -23.72
C ALA A 440 -21.23 -4.93 -24.39
N GLY A 441 -20.79 -5.87 -23.59
CA GLY A 441 -20.06 -7.08 -23.99
C GLY A 441 -19.23 -7.62 -22.83
N PHE A 442 -19.40 -8.88 -22.51
CA PHE A 442 -18.74 -9.53 -21.38
C PHE A 442 -17.20 -9.39 -21.44
N GLU A 443 -16.62 -9.52 -22.62
CA GLU A 443 -15.17 -9.40 -22.82
C GLU A 443 -14.70 -7.95 -22.94
N ASN A 444 -15.62 -6.97 -22.97
CA ASN A 444 -15.27 -5.58 -23.06
C ASN A 444 -14.76 -5.08 -21.71
N HIS A 445 -13.53 -4.59 -21.68
CA HIS A 445 -12.94 -4.02 -20.48
C HIS A 445 -12.13 -2.77 -20.83
N ALA A 446 -12.19 -1.78 -19.96
CA ALA A 446 -11.45 -0.54 -20.09
C ALA A 446 -11.13 0.08 -18.72
N LYS A 447 -10.00 0.76 -18.65
CA LYS A 447 -9.65 1.70 -17.58
C LYS A 447 -9.28 3.03 -18.20
N VAL A 448 -10.06 4.05 -17.90
CA VAL A 448 -9.92 5.39 -18.47
C VAL A 448 -9.80 6.39 -17.35
N ILE A 449 -8.91 7.37 -17.51
CA ILE A 449 -8.85 8.54 -16.64
C ILE A 449 -9.39 9.75 -17.39
N MET A 450 -10.17 10.55 -16.70
CA MET A 450 -10.71 11.81 -17.20
C MET A 450 -10.40 12.92 -16.20
N TYR A 451 -10.06 14.10 -16.69
CA TYR A 451 -9.89 15.29 -15.88
C TYR A 451 -10.30 16.54 -16.66
N HIS A 452 -10.87 17.50 -15.94
CA HIS A 452 -11.39 18.70 -16.59
C HIS A 452 -10.24 19.57 -17.13
N LYS A 453 -10.40 20.13 -18.33
CA LYS A 453 -9.37 20.96 -19.00
C LYS A 453 -9.01 22.22 -18.22
N GLN A 454 -9.94 22.71 -17.40
CA GLN A 454 -9.76 23.88 -16.53
C GLN A 454 -9.54 23.48 -15.07
N ALA A 455 -9.12 22.24 -14.81
CA ALA A 455 -8.87 21.78 -13.44
C ALA A 455 -7.84 22.67 -12.73
N SER A 456 -8.11 22.98 -11.47
CA SER A 456 -7.29 23.80 -10.59
C SER A 456 -7.46 23.33 -9.15
N SER A 457 -6.81 23.96 -8.21
CA SER A 457 -6.98 23.65 -6.78
C SER A 457 -8.39 24.00 -6.23
N THR A 458 -9.16 24.80 -6.95
CA THR A 458 -10.51 25.25 -6.55
C THR A 458 -11.61 24.77 -7.47
N ASP A 459 -11.29 24.52 -8.74
CA ASP A 459 -12.25 24.17 -9.78
C ASP A 459 -11.91 22.80 -10.35
N HIS A 460 -12.81 21.85 -10.22
CA HIS A 460 -12.64 20.46 -10.68
C HIS A 460 -11.34 19.79 -10.20
N PRO A 461 -11.00 19.87 -8.89
CA PRO A 461 -9.70 19.41 -8.38
C PRO A 461 -9.63 17.89 -8.25
N TYR A 462 -10.09 17.15 -9.24
CA TYR A 462 -10.19 15.69 -9.19
C TYR A 462 -9.94 15.02 -10.52
N ASN A 463 -9.52 13.79 -10.44
CA ASN A 463 -9.53 12.82 -11.53
C ASN A 463 -10.74 11.91 -11.43
N VAL A 464 -11.27 11.51 -12.57
CA VAL A 464 -12.30 10.48 -12.71
C VAL A 464 -11.66 9.23 -13.27
N GLU A 465 -11.71 8.15 -12.53
CA GLU A 465 -11.32 6.82 -13.00
C GLU A 465 -12.59 6.06 -13.41
N LEU A 466 -12.72 5.77 -14.70
CA LEU A 466 -13.80 4.96 -15.25
C LEU A 466 -13.32 3.53 -15.47
N LEU A 467 -14.03 2.58 -14.90
CA LEU A 467 -13.72 1.16 -14.95
C LEU A 467 -14.86 0.40 -15.61
N ILE A 468 -14.60 -0.22 -16.74
CA ILE A 468 -15.52 -1.16 -17.40
C ILE A 468 -15.03 -2.58 -17.09
N ASN A 469 -15.92 -3.42 -16.59
CA ASN A 469 -15.61 -4.74 -16.07
C ASN A 469 -14.37 -4.70 -15.15
N PRO A 470 -14.44 -3.94 -14.04
CA PRO A 470 -13.28 -3.62 -13.21
C PRO A 470 -12.54 -4.86 -12.72
N LYS A 471 -13.26 -5.95 -12.48
CA LYS A 471 -12.69 -7.21 -12.01
C LYS A 471 -11.87 -7.96 -13.06
N TYR A 472 -12.04 -7.66 -14.33
CA TYR A 472 -11.18 -8.26 -15.35
C TYR A 472 -9.69 -8.02 -15.09
N TRP A 473 -9.35 -6.90 -14.47
CA TRP A 473 -7.98 -6.53 -14.14
C TRP A 473 -7.47 -7.21 -12.86
N ASP A 474 -8.42 -7.63 -12.02
CA ASP A 474 -8.18 -8.31 -10.75
C ASP A 474 -8.44 -9.82 -10.86
N VAL A 475 -8.94 -10.29 -12.02
CA VAL A 475 -9.45 -11.63 -12.28
C VAL A 475 -8.44 -12.75 -12.09
N ALA A 476 -7.18 -12.49 -12.36
CA ALA A 476 -6.16 -13.51 -12.10
C ALA A 476 -6.18 -14.00 -10.65
N HIS A 477 -6.88 -13.28 -9.77
CA HIS A 477 -6.82 -13.45 -8.33
C HIS A 477 -8.18 -13.31 -7.64
N ALA A 478 -9.26 -13.03 -8.39
CA ALA A 478 -10.59 -13.05 -7.82
C ALA A 478 -10.98 -14.50 -7.52
N ASP A 479 -11.58 -14.72 -6.35
CA ASP A 479 -12.27 -15.95 -6.07
C ASP A 479 -13.33 -16.18 -7.17
N ASP A 480 -13.25 -17.28 -7.85
CA ASP A 480 -14.20 -17.64 -8.91
C ASP A 480 -15.66 -17.50 -8.46
N ASP A 481 -15.94 -17.78 -7.19
CA ASP A 481 -17.28 -17.68 -6.63
C ASP A 481 -17.71 -16.23 -6.38
N VAL A 482 -16.81 -15.37 -5.94
CA VAL A 482 -17.07 -13.92 -5.79
C VAL A 482 -17.24 -13.29 -7.18
N TRP A 483 -16.41 -13.67 -8.12
CA TRP A 483 -16.52 -13.22 -9.50
C TRP A 483 -17.83 -13.69 -10.12
N LYS A 484 -18.19 -14.95 -9.96
CA LYS A 484 -19.46 -15.53 -10.44
C LYS A 484 -20.67 -14.88 -9.78
N GLN A 485 -20.60 -14.54 -8.50
CA GLN A 485 -21.67 -13.85 -7.78
C GLN A 485 -21.84 -12.39 -8.21
N GLU A 486 -20.78 -11.67 -8.49
CA GLU A 486 -20.85 -10.25 -8.85
C GLU A 486 -20.97 -9.99 -10.35
N VAL A 487 -20.38 -10.83 -11.19
CA VAL A 487 -20.51 -10.74 -12.66
C VAL A 487 -21.67 -11.57 -13.16
N GLY A 488 -22.08 -12.57 -12.37
CA GLY A 488 -23.14 -13.52 -12.73
C GLY A 488 -22.73 -14.45 -13.86
N SER A 489 -23.51 -15.51 -14.03
CA SER A 489 -23.47 -16.37 -15.23
C SER A 489 -23.98 -15.66 -16.50
N ASP A 490 -24.35 -14.39 -16.42
CA ASP A 490 -25.25 -13.69 -17.32
C ASP A 490 -24.54 -12.78 -18.31
N GLN A 491 -23.21 -12.82 -18.38
CA GLN A 491 -22.41 -12.02 -19.33
C GLN A 491 -22.68 -10.50 -19.26
N ARG A 492 -22.97 -9.97 -18.06
CA ARG A 492 -23.20 -8.55 -17.83
C ARG A 492 -21.94 -7.72 -18.02
N THR A 493 -22.10 -6.49 -18.48
CA THR A 493 -21.02 -5.50 -18.52
C THR A 493 -21.21 -4.53 -17.37
N LEU A 494 -20.25 -4.47 -16.48
CA LEU A 494 -20.29 -3.64 -15.28
C LEU A 494 -19.46 -2.38 -15.45
N VAL A 495 -19.92 -1.28 -14.88
CA VAL A 495 -19.23 0.01 -14.87
C VAL A 495 -19.18 0.60 -13.46
N ARG A 496 -18.04 1.17 -13.11
CA ARG A 496 -17.83 1.91 -11.87
C ARG A 496 -17.00 3.17 -12.12
N LEU A 497 -17.31 4.23 -11.37
CA LEU A 497 -16.57 5.47 -11.39
C LEU A 497 -15.98 5.75 -10.00
N GLN A 498 -14.78 6.29 -10.00
CA GLN A 498 -14.11 6.80 -8.81
C GLN A 498 -13.68 8.24 -9.08
N PHE A 499 -13.91 9.12 -8.11
CA PHE A 499 -13.50 10.51 -8.17
C PHE A 499 -12.46 10.73 -7.08
N VAL A 500 -11.24 10.99 -7.48
CA VAL A 500 -10.09 11.15 -6.59
C VAL A 500 -9.65 12.60 -6.60
N PHE A 501 -9.68 13.25 -5.45
CA PHE A 501 -9.46 14.69 -5.32
C PHE A 501 -8.03 15.01 -4.91
N ALA A 502 -7.46 16.05 -5.49
CA ALA A 502 -6.27 16.65 -4.90
C ALA A 502 -6.61 17.32 -3.57
N SER A 503 -5.71 17.26 -2.63
CA SER A 503 -5.88 17.85 -1.31
C SER A 503 -4.65 18.67 -0.90
N PRO A 504 -4.79 20.01 -0.77
CA PRO A 504 -3.79 20.83 -0.10
C PRO A 504 -3.59 20.35 1.34
N LEU A 505 -2.36 20.46 1.83
CA LEU A 505 -2.05 20.08 3.21
C LEU A 505 -2.71 21.03 4.19
N ASP A 506 -3.26 20.47 5.28
CA ASP A 506 -3.86 21.22 6.37
C ASP A 506 -3.00 21.10 7.63
N ASP A 507 -2.52 22.21 8.17
CA ASP A 507 -1.68 22.25 9.37
C ASP A 507 -2.39 21.77 10.63
N ARG A 508 -3.72 21.68 10.63
CA ARG A 508 -4.50 21.07 11.71
C ARG A 508 -4.36 19.54 11.73
N ASN A 509 -4.07 18.95 10.59
CA ASN A 509 -3.84 17.52 10.45
C ASN A 509 -2.42 17.20 10.89
N ARG A 510 -2.27 16.19 11.73
CA ARG A 510 -0.97 15.85 12.30
C ARG A 510 -0.85 14.42 12.79
N VAL A 511 0.38 13.96 12.76
CA VAL A 511 0.87 12.81 13.52
C VAL A 511 1.65 13.33 14.70
N PHE A 512 1.51 12.73 15.87
CA PHE A 512 2.29 13.13 17.03
C PHE A 512 2.61 11.95 17.96
N HIS A 513 3.73 12.06 18.64
CA HIS A 513 4.18 11.08 19.61
C HIS A 513 3.46 11.28 20.96
N ARG A 514 2.89 10.22 21.51
CA ARG A 514 2.16 10.25 22.79
C ARG A 514 3.02 9.86 23.99
N GLY A 515 4.27 9.50 23.80
CA GLY A 515 5.19 8.99 24.82
C GLY A 515 5.66 7.57 24.52
N GLU A 516 6.65 7.11 25.28
CA GLU A 516 7.18 5.76 25.12
C GLU A 516 6.12 4.69 25.39
N GLY A 517 6.14 3.63 24.60
CA GLY A 517 5.17 2.53 24.70
C GLY A 517 3.76 2.88 24.21
N GLN A 518 3.50 4.13 23.83
CA GLN A 518 2.21 4.56 23.32
C GLN A 518 2.17 4.49 21.79
N LYS A 519 0.98 4.20 21.22
CA LYS A 519 0.74 4.35 19.80
C LYS A 519 0.82 5.81 19.39
N LEU A 520 1.15 6.07 18.11
CA LEU A 520 1.04 7.40 17.53
C LEU A 520 -0.37 7.96 17.70
N GLY A 521 -0.47 9.26 17.99
CA GLY A 521 -1.72 9.99 17.84
C GLY A 521 -1.86 10.50 16.42
N VAL A 522 -3.06 10.42 15.87
CA VAL A 522 -3.39 10.96 14.54
C VAL A 522 -4.62 11.85 14.66
N MET A 523 -4.49 13.06 14.14
CA MET A 523 -5.58 14.00 13.97
C MET A 523 -5.66 14.36 12.49
N VAL A 524 -6.74 13.98 11.84
CA VAL A 524 -7.03 14.35 10.45
C VAL A 524 -8.47 14.86 10.37
N ASN A 525 -8.63 16.07 9.93
CA ASN A 525 -9.93 16.69 9.70
C ASN A 525 -10.34 16.51 8.24
N ARG A 526 -11.60 16.22 8.01
CA ARG A 526 -12.15 16.18 6.65
C ARG A 526 -12.14 17.56 6.02
N ASN A 527 -11.54 17.67 4.85
CA ASN A 527 -11.44 18.93 4.10
C ASN A 527 -12.51 19.11 3.01
N LEU A 528 -13.34 18.12 2.75
CA LEU A 528 -14.44 18.29 1.80
C LEU A 528 -15.63 18.99 2.46
N THR A 529 -15.52 20.28 2.56
CA THR A 529 -16.64 21.16 2.87
C THR A 529 -17.22 21.74 1.58
N GLY A 530 -18.13 21.03 0.95
CA GLY A 530 -18.79 21.65 -0.20
C GLY A 530 -19.88 20.76 -0.78
N SER A 531 -21.12 21.08 -0.46
CA SER A 531 -22.30 20.52 -1.13
C SER A 531 -22.23 20.62 -2.65
N ASN A 532 -21.51 21.62 -3.19
CA ASN A 532 -21.40 21.85 -4.62
C ASN A 532 -20.54 20.76 -5.31
N LEU A 533 -19.38 20.38 -4.75
CA LEU A 533 -18.54 19.34 -5.35
C LEU A 533 -19.23 17.98 -5.39
N PHE A 534 -19.97 17.63 -4.35
CA PHE A 534 -20.76 16.38 -4.36
C PHE A 534 -21.79 16.37 -5.48
N ASN A 535 -22.52 17.47 -5.67
CA ASN A 535 -23.50 17.59 -6.75
C ASN A 535 -22.83 17.54 -8.12
N GLU A 536 -21.69 18.23 -8.27
CA GLU A 536 -20.92 18.23 -9.52
C GLU A 536 -20.48 16.82 -9.92
N VAL A 537 -19.85 16.08 -9.00
CA VAL A 537 -19.37 14.73 -9.32
C VAL A 537 -20.54 13.73 -9.52
N ARG A 538 -21.65 13.92 -8.81
CA ARG A 538 -22.87 13.15 -9.05
C ARG A 538 -23.44 13.40 -10.44
N ASP A 539 -23.51 14.66 -10.85
CA ASP A 539 -24.03 15.05 -12.16
C ASP A 539 -23.10 14.54 -13.27
N LEU A 540 -21.79 14.59 -13.08
CA LEU A 540 -20.83 14.02 -14.02
C LEU A 540 -20.96 12.50 -14.08
N ARG A 541 -21.10 11.81 -12.93
CA ARG A 541 -21.39 10.38 -12.88
C ARG A 541 -22.62 10.03 -13.73
N ASN A 542 -23.73 10.74 -13.51
CA ASN A 542 -24.97 10.50 -14.24
C ASN A 542 -24.77 10.67 -15.76
N ARG A 543 -24.13 11.78 -16.18
CA ARG A 543 -23.83 12.01 -17.60
C ARG A 543 -22.98 10.89 -18.23
N VAL A 544 -22.01 10.37 -17.50
CA VAL A 544 -21.18 9.25 -17.98
C VAL A 544 -22.01 7.97 -18.06
N LEU A 545 -22.83 7.68 -17.06
CA LEU A 545 -23.70 6.51 -17.04
C LEU A 545 -24.77 6.56 -18.15
N ASP A 546 -25.38 7.73 -18.38
CA ASP A 546 -26.31 7.94 -19.48
C ASP A 546 -25.64 7.72 -20.85
N PHE A 547 -24.44 8.27 -21.03
CA PHE A 547 -23.65 8.07 -22.25
C PHE A 547 -23.35 6.58 -22.51
N LEU A 548 -23.03 5.84 -21.47
CA LEU A 548 -22.75 4.41 -21.52
C LEU A 548 -24.04 3.56 -21.62
N GLN A 549 -25.21 4.17 -21.45
CA GLN A 549 -26.49 3.50 -21.33
C GLN A 549 -26.50 2.48 -20.17
N ALA A 550 -25.97 2.90 -19.03
CA ALA A 550 -25.99 2.10 -17.81
C ALA A 550 -27.35 2.25 -17.10
N ARG A 551 -27.81 1.17 -16.49
CA ARG A 551 -29.02 1.17 -15.66
C ARG A 551 -28.69 1.78 -14.32
N HIS A 552 -29.18 3.00 -14.05
CA HIS A 552 -28.92 3.69 -12.80
C HIS A 552 -30.11 4.56 -12.37
N ASP A 553 -30.19 4.90 -11.09
CA ASP A 553 -31.01 5.99 -10.59
C ASP A 553 -30.13 7.26 -10.49
N PRO A 554 -30.53 8.38 -11.12
CA PRO A 554 -29.80 9.64 -10.99
C PRO A 554 -29.64 10.13 -9.55
N ASN A 555 -30.49 9.69 -8.63
CA ASN A 555 -30.46 10.04 -7.21
C ASN A 555 -29.66 9.05 -6.36
N ASP A 556 -29.11 8.01 -6.95
CA ASP A 556 -28.22 7.10 -6.21
C ASP A 556 -27.13 7.86 -5.47
N GLY A 557 -26.92 7.47 -4.23
CA GLY A 557 -25.82 7.97 -3.44
C GLY A 557 -24.45 7.59 -4.04
N MET A 558 -23.45 8.30 -3.60
CA MET A 558 -22.07 7.92 -3.80
C MET A 558 -21.43 7.68 -2.43
N HIS A 559 -20.56 6.69 -2.36
CA HIS A 559 -19.85 6.42 -1.13
C HIS A 559 -18.67 7.39 -1.01
N PHE A 560 -18.60 8.08 0.11
CA PHE A 560 -17.45 8.91 0.45
C PHE A 560 -16.44 8.07 1.23
N GLY A 561 -15.22 7.94 0.69
CA GLY A 561 -14.11 7.35 1.42
C GLY A 561 -13.61 8.28 2.51
N ASN A 562 -13.41 7.75 3.71
CA ASN A 562 -12.75 8.50 4.77
C ASN A 562 -11.30 8.81 4.40
N GLU A 563 -10.73 9.85 5.04
CA GLU A 563 -9.31 10.16 4.90
C GLU A 563 -8.45 8.92 5.23
N GLY A 564 -7.49 8.61 4.37
CA GLY A 564 -6.67 7.40 4.49
C GLY A 564 -7.18 6.17 3.74
N THR A 565 -8.41 6.18 3.21
CA THR A 565 -9.03 5.05 2.52
C THR A 565 -8.29 4.63 1.25
N VAL A 566 -7.78 5.59 0.50
CA VAL A 566 -7.03 5.31 -0.73
C VAL A 566 -5.55 5.03 -0.50
N HIS A 567 -5.12 5.11 0.75
CA HIS A 567 -3.76 4.78 1.20
C HIS A 567 -2.63 5.62 0.56
N HIS A 568 -2.91 6.86 0.21
CA HIS A 568 -1.94 7.79 -0.36
C HIS A 568 -1.54 8.91 0.62
N ALA A 569 -1.76 8.70 1.91
CA ALA A 569 -1.45 9.68 2.94
C ALA A 569 0.00 10.17 2.87
N GLY A 570 0.17 11.49 2.87
CA GLY A 570 1.46 12.16 2.73
C GLY A 570 1.53 13.48 3.50
N GLY A 571 2.54 14.28 3.21
CA GLY A 571 2.69 15.65 3.69
C GLY A 571 3.23 15.82 5.10
N SER A 572 3.38 14.75 5.88
CA SER A 572 3.81 14.82 7.30
C SER A 572 5.30 15.17 7.51
N MET A 573 6.10 15.21 6.45
CA MET A 573 7.50 15.69 6.41
C MET A 573 7.68 16.61 5.20
N ARG A 574 6.69 17.47 4.95
CA ARG A 574 6.55 18.25 3.72
C ARG A 574 7.82 18.99 3.29
N MET A 575 8.02 19.03 1.99
CA MET A 575 9.07 19.87 1.42
C MET A 575 8.61 21.33 1.27
N SER A 576 9.57 22.22 1.13
CA SER A 576 9.32 23.63 0.86
C SER A 576 10.53 24.23 0.13
N ASP A 577 10.26 25.14 -0.80
CA ASP A 577 11.28 25.91 -1.51
C ASP A 577 11.71 27.19 -0.75
N ASN A 578 10.89 27.63 0.19
CA ASN A 578 11.11 28.84 0.98
C ASN A 578 11.63 28.53 2.40
N HIS A 579 12.16 27.35 2.62
CA HIS A 579 12.71 26.92 3.90
C HIS A 579 11.73 26.98 5.08
N THR A 580 10.46 26.65 4.83
CA THR A 580 9.42 26.56 5.87
C THR A 580 8.89 25.15 6.06
N GLY A 581 9.45 24.18 5.33
CA GLY A 581 9.13 22.75 5.41
C GLY A 581 10.04 21.99 6.38
N VAL A 582 10.05 20.69 6.26
CA VAL A 582 10.97 19.78 6.98
C VAL A 582 12.17 19.45 6.10
N VAL A 583 11.92 19.28 4.80
CA VAL A 583 12.97 18.98 3.82
C VAL A 583 13.05 20.03 2.72
N ASP A 584 14.24 20.20 2.20
CA ASP A 584 14.53 21.03 1.03
C ASP A 584 14.16 20.31 -0.30
N GLU A 585 14.37 20.98 -1.42
CA GLU A 585 14.14 20.42 -2.76
C GLU A 585 15.04 19.24 -3.14
N LYS A 586 16.11 18.99 -2.37
CA LYS A 586 16.98 17.81 -2.50
C LYS A 586 16.53 16.66 -1.60
N LEU A 587 15.38 16.80 -0.94
CA LEU A 587 14.82 15.88 0.04
C LEU A 587 15.68 15.77 1.33
N ARG A 588 16.60 16.70 1.56
CA ARG A 588 17.43 16.74 2.75
C ARG A 588 16.70 17.49 3.87
N MET A 589 16.74 16.97 5.07
CA MET A 589 16.23 17.69 6.24
C MET A 589 17.08 18.96 6.45
N GLU A 590 16.42 20.11 6.57
CA GLU A 590 17.08 21.42 6.53
C GLU A 590 18.16 21.61 7.61
N ALA A 591 17.97 21.02 8.78
CA ALA A 591 18.91 21.12 9.90
C ALA A 591 20.09 20.15 9.83
N TYR A 592 20.15 19.26 8.83
CA TYR A 592 21.13 18.20 8.77
C TYR A 592 21.89 18.16 7.44
N ASP A 593 23.16 17.79 7.49
CA ASP A 593 24.00 17.72 6.30
C ASP A 593 23.82 16.42 5.50
N ASN A 594 23.43 15.32 6.19
CA ASN A 594 23.43 13.97 5.62
C ASN A 594 22.19 13.14 5.98
N LEU A 595 21.10 13.80 6.34
CA LEU A 595 19.82 13.14 6.64
C LEU A 595 18.76 13.56 5.65
N TYR A 596 18.14 12.57 5.00
CA TYR A 596 17.18 12.75 3.92
C TYR A 596 15.85 12.05 4.23
N VAL A 597 14.78 12.47 3.56
CA VAL A 597 13.48 11.80 3.59
C VAL A 597 13.03 11.54 2.16
N CYS A 598 12.71 10.29 1.86
CA CYS A 598 12.25 9.89 0.52
C CYS A 598 11.05 8.94 0.59
N ASP A 599 9.90 9.49 0.88
CA ASP A 599 8.59 8.82 0.80
C ASP A 599 7.48 9.87 0.60
N VAL A 600 6.22 9.44 0.57
CA VAL A 600 5.08 10.34 0.31
C VAL A 600 4.94 11.44 1.37
N SER A 601 5.55 11.29 2.54
CA SER A 601 5.51 12.31 3.60
C SER A 601 6.08 13.65 3.18
N VAL A 602 6.98 13.68 2.18
CA VAL A 602 7.61 14.93 1.68
C VAL A 602 6.72 15.74 0.74
N PHE A 603 5.60 15.20 0.28
CA PHE A 603 4.76 15.85 -0.71
C PHE A 603 4.17 17.17 -0.18
N PRO A 604 4.25 18.25 -0.95
CA PRO A 604 3.68 19.56 -0.56
C PRO A 604 2.18 19.68 -0.80
N ILE A 605 1.62 18.74 -1.54
CA ILE A 605 0.19 18.55 -1.82
C ILE A 605 -0.04 17.06 -2.04
N ILE A 606 -1.20 16.55 -1.68
CA ILE A 606 -1.62 15.23 -2.15
C ILE A 606 -2.36 15.42 -3.46
N PRO A 607 -1.77 15.00 -4.59
CA PRO A 607 -2.33 15.24 -5.92
C PRO A 607 -3.52 14.34 -6.21
N ALA A 608 -4.40 14.69 -7.14
CA ALA A 608 -5.43 13.79 -7.65
C ALA A 608 -4.82 12.57 -8.38
N ALA A 609 -3.63 12.74 -8.93
CA ALA A 609 -2.85 11.65 -9.49
C ALA A 609 -2.31 10.71 -8.39
N ASN A 610 -2.32 9.39 -8.65
CA ASN A 610 -1.70 8.42 -7.74
C ASN A 610 -0.21 8.76 -7.53
N PRO A 611 0.32 8.79 -6.30
CA PRO A 611 1.62 9.40 -6.00
C PRO A 611 2.83 8.55 -6.41
N SER A 612 2.65 7.27 -6.71
CA SER A 612 3.74 6.30 -6.86
C SER A 612 4.73 6.64 -7.97
N LEU A 613 4.25 7.17 -9.12
CA LEU A 613 5.14 7.57 -10.22
C LEU A 613 6.03 8.74 -9.84
N THR A 614 5.44 9.77 -9.23
CA THR A 614 6.20 10.93 -8.75
C THR A 614 7.21 10.53 -7.70
N LEU A 615 6.80 9.65 -6.79
CA LEU A 615 7.68 9.13 -5.76
C LEU A 615 8.87 8.34 -6.34
N ALA A 616 8.64 7.54 -7.38
CA ALA A 616 9.70 6.84 -8.10
C ALA A 616 10.68 7.82 -8.75
N ALA A 617 10.18 8.88 -9.39
CA ALA A 617 11.02 9.92 -9.98
C ALA A 617 11.88 10.65 -8.92
N LEU A 618 11.31 10.95 -7.74
CA LEU A 618 12.05 11.55 -6.63
C LEU A 618 13.15 10.61 -6.11
N ALA A 619 12.86 9.32 -5.96
CA ALA A 619 13.85 8.33 -5.52
C ALA A 619 15.04 8.23 -6.49
N LEU A 620 14.77 8.19 -7.79
CA LEU A 620 15.80 8.19 -8.83
C LEU A 620 16.64 9.47 -8.82
N ARG A 621 16.00 10.63 -8.65
CA ARG A 621 16.71 11.92 -8.52
C ARG A 621 17.59 11.96 -7.28
N LEU A 622 17.10 11.44 -6.16
CA LEU A 622 17.88 11.37 -4.93
C LEU A 622 19.09 10.44 -5.08
N ALA A 623 18.94 9.30 -5.76
CA ALA A 623 20.06 8.41 -6.04
C ALA A 623 21.17 9.14 -6.83
N ASP A 624 20.80 9.84 -7.89
CA ASP A 624 21.77 10.64 -8.68
C ASP A 624 22.44 11.74 -7.82
N HIS A 625 21.67 12.38 -6.94
CA HIS A 625 22.22 13.40 -6.03
C HIS A 625 23.23 12.82 -5.04
N LEU A 626 22.87 11.72 -4.37
CA LEU A 626 23.71 11.11 -3.33
C LEU A 626 25.02 10.56 -3.88
N THR A 627 25.02 10.06 -5.12
CA THR A 627 26.25 9.58 -5.78
C THR A 627 27.24 10.69 -6.19
N GLN A 628 26.78 11.93 -6.24
CA GLN A 628 27.64 13.08 -6.57
C GLN A 628 28.26 13.71 -5.32
N LEU A 629 27.83 13.27 -4.14
CA LEU A 629 28.42 13.74 -2.88
C LEU A 629 29.78 13.09 -2.65
N PRO A 630 30.75 13.83 -2.03
CA PRO A 630 32.10 13.33 -1.80
C PRO A 630 32.17 12.19 -0.77
#